data_dc33ccf86ec409c4e733e1fd5a2d7b5e
#
_entry.id   dc33ccf86ec409c4e733e1fd5a2d7b5e
#
_cell.length_a   1.000
_cell.length_b   1.000
_cell.length_c   1.000
_cell.angle_alpha   90.00
_cell.angle_beta   90.00
_cell.angle_gamma   90.00
#
_symmetry.space_group_name_H-M   'P 1'
#
loop_
_entity.id
_entity.type
_entity.pdbx_description
1 polymer ?
#
loop_
_entity_poly.entity_id
_entity_poly.type
_entity_poly.pdbx_seq_one_letter_code
_entity_poly.pdbx_strand_id
1 'polypeptide(L)'
;PEAGAVKFCENGAKAVNWEATRRRVDAAFFXRHSVSQLREQSDYWLEYQGRLSEPVRYDAPSDRYRPISWDDAFALIARHLNGLDNPHQAAFYTSGRASNEAAYLYQLFGRSFGTNNFPDCSNMCHEASGVALTESIGVGKGTVTLEDFDHADAIFVLGQNPGTNHPR
;
A
#
# COMPACT_ATOMS: atom_id res chain seq x y z
N PRO A 1 -8.56 27.44 17.13
CA PRO A 1 -7.34 27.64 16.35
C PRO A 1 -7.72 28.19 14.99
N GLU A 2 -7.01 29.24 14.56
CA GLU A 2 -7.24 29.79 13.24
C GLU A 2 -6.98 28.72 12.19
N ALA A 3 -7.92 28.54 11.28
CA ALA A 3 -7.75 27.59 10.20
C ALA A 3 -6.53 28.01 9.38
N GLY A 4 -5.54 27.17 9.33
CA GLY A 4 -4.35 27.44 8.50
C GLY A 4 -4.73 27.64 7.05
N ALA A 5 -3.95 28.43 6.33
CA ALA A 5 -4.21 28.71 4.93
C ALA A 5 -4.17 27.45 4.06
N VAL A 6 -3.49 26.42 4.54
CA VAL A 6 -3.34 25.15 3.79
C VAL A 6 -3.68 23.99 4.70
N LYS A 7 -4.66 23.20 4.29
CA LYS A 7 -5.00 21.94 4.98
C LYS A 7 -4.53 20.78 4.13
N PHE A 8 -3.90 19.79 4.75
CA PHE A 8 -3.38 18.62 4.03
C PHE A 8 -3.38 17.38 4.92
N CYS A 9 -3.34 16.23 4.29
CA CYS A 9 -3.24 14.96 4.99
C CYS A 9 -1.79 14.71 5.42
N GLU A 10 -1.56 14.51 6.72
CA GLU A 10 -0.21 14.24 7.24
C GLU A 10 0.41 13.02 6.62
N ASN A 11 -0.36 11.93 6.50
CA ASN A 11 0.15 10.71 5.90
C ASN A 11 0.48 10.91 4.42
N GLY A 12 -0.33 11.69 3.72
CA GLY A 12 -0.05 12.05 2.33
C GLY A 12 1.24 12.86 2.21
N ALA A 13 1.45 13.80 3.12
CA ALA A 13 2.68 14.61 3.13
C ALA A 13 3.91 13.74 3.38
N LYS A 14 3.82 12.78 4.32
CA LYS A 14 4.90 11.85 4.59
C LYS A 14 5.20 10.98 3.36
N ALA A 15 4.15 10.47 2.70
CA ALA A 15 4.32 9.66 1.49
C ALA A 15 5.02 10.45 0.39
N VAL A 16 4.61 11.70 0.16
CA VAL A 16 5.26 12.56 -0.84
C VAL A 16 6.73 12.78 -0.48
N ASN A 17 7.02 13.04 0.80
CA ASN A 17 8.39 13.25 1.25
C ASN A 17 9.26 12.02 0.98
N TRP A 18 8.75 10.82 1.20
CA TRP A 18 9.50 9.60 0.93
C TRP A 18 9.62 9.29 -0.56
N GLU A 19 8.61 9.62 -1.34
CA GLU A 19 8.64 9.40 -2.79
C GLU A 19 9.49 10.43 -3.52
N ALA A 20 9.50 11.66 -3.05
CA ALA A 20 10.26 12.76 -3.66
C ALA A 20 11.70 12.78 -3.10
N THR A 21 12.39 11.65 -3.20
CA THR A 21 13.75 11.51 -2.68
C THR A 21 14.71 11.15 -3.81
N ARG A 22 15.97 11.58 -3.66
CA ARG A 22 17.05 11.17 -4.58
C ARG A 22 17.69 9.85 -4.15
N ARG A 23 17.34 9.35 -2.97
CA ARG A 23 17.87 8.07 -2.50
C ARG A 23 17.27 6.93 -3.32
N ARG A 24 18.12 5.94 -3.61
CA ARG A 24 17.72 4.80 -4.44
C ARG A 24 18.12 3.49 -3.78
N VAL A 25 17.22 2.53 -3.88
CA VAL A 25 17.50 1.15 -3.51
C VAL A 25 17.80 0.43 -4.84
N ASP A 26 19.07 0.36 -5.17
CA ASP A 26 19.58 -0.11 -6.46
C ASP A 26 20.47 -1.37 -6.28
N ALA A 27 21.08 -1.82 -7.37
CA ALA A 27 21.98 -2.97 -7.34
C ALA A 27 23.09 -2.81 -6.29
N ALA A 28 23.64 -1.61 -6.16
CA ALA A 28 24.71 -1.36 -5.19
C ALA A 28 24.21 -1.48 -3.76
N PHE A 29 22.97 -1.09 -3.50
CA PHE A 29 22.35 -1.27 -2.20
C PHE A 29 22.23 -2.76 -1.86
N PHE A 30 21.73 -3.56 -2.79
CA PHE A 30 21.59 -5.00 -2.57
C PHE A 30 22.90 -5.77 -2.56
N UNK A 31 23.80 -5.25 -3.01
CA UNK A 31 24.99 -5.69 -2.98
C UNK A 31 25.53 -5.65 -1.74
N ARG A 32 25.21 -4.51 -0.89
CA ARG A 32 25.78 -4.32 0.47
C ARG A 32 24.98 -5.07 1.53
N HIS A 33 23.69 -5.27 1.33
CA HIS A 33 22.79 -5.80 2.36
C HIS A 33 22.18 -7.14 1.92
N SER A 34 22.31 -8.16 2.78
CA SER A 34 21.56 -9.40 2.58
C SER A 34 20.12 -9.23 3.07
N VAL A 35 19.22 -10.11 2.62
CA VAL A 35 17.82 -10.07 3.06
C VAL A 35 17.72 -10.29 4.57
N SER A 36 18.54 -11.20 5.11
CA SER A 36 18.56 -11.42 6.56
C SER A 36 18.97 -10.16 7.31
N GLN A 37 19.97 -9.43 6.82
CA GLN A 37 20.37 -8.16 7.43
C GLN A 37 19.27 -7.10 7.35
N LEU A 38 18.54 -7.05 6.21
CA LEU A 38 17.45 -6.10 6.04
C LEU A 38 16.30 -6.40 7.01
N ARG A 39 16.02 -7.66 7.27
CA ARG A 39 14.94 -8.06 8.20
C ARG A 39 15.18 -7.60 9.64
N GLU A 40 16.43 -7.31 10.00
CA GLU A 40 16.77 -6.83 11.34
C GLU A 40 16.64 -5.30 11.46
N GLN A 41 16.37 -4.60 10.37
CA GLN A 41 16.23 -3.15 10.38
C GLN A 41 14.81 -2.74 10.74
N SER A 42 14.69 -1.53 11.29
CA SER A 42 13.36 -1.00 11.57
C SER A 42 12.63 -0.59 10.29
N ASP A 43 11.31 -0.60 10.34
CA ASP A 43 10.49 -0.16 9.19
C ASP A 43 10.87 1.26 8.75
N TYR A 44 11.10 2.14 9.73
CA TYR A 44 11.52 3.52 9.45
C TYR A 44 12.83 3.54 8.66
N TRP A 45 13.83 2.73 9.10
CA TRP A 45 15.10 2.67 8.40
C TRP A 45 14.93 2.17 6.96
N LEU A 46 14.13 1.11 6.79
CA LEU A 46 13.89 0.54 5.46
C LEU A 46 13.25 1.55 4.51
N GLU A 47 12.20 2.25 4.98
CA GLU A 47 11.53 3.25 4.16
C GLU A 47 12.45 4.43 3.81
N TYR A 48 13.38 4.76 4.72
CA TYR A 48 14.25 5.91 4.54
C TYR A 48 15.36 5.66 3.52
N GLN A 49 15.56 4.40 3.07
CA GLN A 49 16.62 4.08 2.10
C GLN A 49 16.31 4.61 0.69
N GLY A 50 15.06 4.87 0.38
CA GLY A 50 14.68 5.45 -0.90
C GLY A 50 13.85 4.51 -1.74
N ARG A 51 13.82 4.78 -3.04
CA ARG A 51 12.92 4.08 -3.98
C ARG A 51 13.66 2.98 -4.73
N LEU A 52 13.00 1.84 -4.87
CA LEU A 52 13.49 0.75 -5.71
C LEU A 52 13.56 1.26 -7.15
N SER A 53 14.72 1.09 -7.78
CA SER A 53 14.99 1.70 -9.08
C SER A 53 14.98 0.72 -10.26
N GLU A 54 14.88 -0.59 -9.98
CA GLU A 54 14.94 -1.60 -11.03
C GLU A 54 14.32 -2.90 -10.53
N PRO A 55 13.87 -3.78 -11.43
CA PRO A 55 13.33 -5.06 -10.99
C PRO A 55 14.42 -5.90 -10.31
N VAL A 56 14.03 -6.59 -9.25
CA VAL A 56 14.96 -7.46 -8.53
C VAL A 56 14.30 -8.82 -8.25
N ARG A 57 15.13 -9.85 -8.15
CA ARG A 57 14.69 -11.19 -7.77
C ARG A 57 15.52 -11.67 -6.58
N TYR A 58 14.88 -12.33 -5.65
CA TYR A 58 15.58 -12.94 -4.52
C TYR A 58 16.39 -14.14 -4.99
N ASP A 59 17.67 -14.16 -4.58
CA ASP A 59 18.61 -15.24 -4.86
C ASP A 59 18.95 -15.93 -3.54
N ALA A 60 18.33 -17.07 -3.30
CA ALA A 60 18.43 -17.76 -2.02
C ALA A 60 19.89 -18.17 -1.69
N PRO A 61 20.71 -18.68 -2.64
CA PRO A 61 22.08 -19.03 -2.28
C PRO A 61 22.91 -17.87 -1.74
N SER A 62 22.68 -16.65 -2.22
CA SER A 62 23.44 -15.49 -1.71
C SER A 62 22.66 -14.70 -0.67
N ASP A 63 21.41 -15.05 -0.38
CA ASP A 63 20.52 -14.33 0.51
C ASP A 63 20.40 -12.85 0.13
N ARG A 64 20.32 -12.57 -1.19
CA ARG A 64 20.28 -11.18 -1.66
C ARG A 64 19.25 -11.01 -2.77
N TYR A 65 18.80 -9.77 -2.93
CA TYR A 65 18.07 -9.41 -4.14
C TYR A 65 19.07 -9.12 -5.25
N ARG A 66 18.83 -9.68 -6.43
CA ARG A 66 19.66 -9.49 -7.61
C ARG A 66 18.85 -8.76 -8.68
N PRO A 67 19.40 -7.71 -9.29
CA PRO A 67 18.71 -7.08 -10.41
C PRO A 67 18.47 -8.06 -11.55
N ILE A 68 17.34 -7.89 -12.22
CA ILE A 68 17.03 -8.64 -13.44
C ILE A 68 16.46 -7.66 -14.45
N SER A 69 16.52 -8.05 -15.73
CA SER A 69 15.91 -7.21 -16.77
C SER A 69 14.38 -7.24 -16.66
N TRP A 70 13.73 -6.25 -17.26
CA TRP A 70 12.26 -6.28 -17.35
C TRP A 70 11.76 -7.49 -18.11
N ASP A 71 12.46 -7.88 -19.19
CA ASP A 71 12.06 -9.05 -19.97
C ASP A 71 12.16 -10.32 -19.14
N ASP A 72 13.23 -10.47 -18.34
CA ASP A 72 13.38 -11.63 -17.45
C ASP A 72 12.31 -11.61 -16.35
N ALA A 73 11.97 -10.43 -15.84
CA ALA A 73 10.93 -10.31 -14.81
C ALA A 73 9.58 -10.75 -15.37
N PHE A 74 9.23 -10.26 -16.56
CA PHE A 74 7.96 -10.65 -17.20
C PHE A 74 7.95 -12.14 -17.54
N ALA A 75 9.07 -12.68 -18.04
CA ALA A 75 9.16 -14.11 -18.34
C ALA A 75 9.01 -14.96 -17.06
N LEU A 76 9.59 -14.48 -15.96
CA LEU A 76 9.47 -15.17 -14.67
C LEU A 76 8.03 -15.18 -14.17
N ILE A 77 7.36 -14.02 -14.20
CA ILE A 77 5.96 -13.89 -13.79
C ILE A 77 5.08 -14.79 -14.66
N ALA A 78 5.26 -14.72 -15.99
CA ALA A 78 4.48 -15.52 -16.93
C ALA A 78 4.66 -17.03 -16.67
N ARG A 79 5.89 -17.44 -16.39
CA ARG A 79 6.17 -18.85 -16.10
C ARG A 79 5.42 -19.33 -14.85
N HIS A 80 5.42 -18.51 -13.79
CA HIS A 80 4.73 -18.89 -12.56
C HIS A 80 3.21 -18.90 -12.76
N LEU A 81 2.67 -17.88 -13.41
CA LEU A 81 1.22 -17.83 -13.64
C LEU A 81 0.75 -18.95 -14.55
N ASN A 82 1.50 -19.23 -15.64
CA ASN A 82 1.12 -20.30 -16.57
C ASN A 82 1.35 -21.69 -15.98
N GLY A 83 2.10 -21.78 -14.91
CA GLY A 83 2.32 -23.06 -14.21
C GLY A 83 1.24 -23.41 -13.21
N LEU A 84 0.24 -22.53 -13.02
CA LEU A 84 -0.87 -22.82 -12.12
C LEU A 84 -1.87 -23.78 -12.80
N ASP A 85 -2.41 -24.70 -12.04
CA ASP A 85 -3.41 -25.64 -12.56
C ASP A 85 -4.75 -24.96 -12.87
N ASN A 86 -5.00 -23.83 -12.21
CA ASN A 86 -6.28 -23.14 -12.32
C ASN A 86 -6.03 -21.65 -12.10
N PRO A 87 -6.51 -20.78 -12.99
CA PRO A 87 -6.33 -19.34 -12.81
C PRO A 87 -6.81 -18.79 -11.47
N HIS A 88 -7.79 -19.45 -10.84
CA HIS A 88 -8.31 -19.02 -9.56
C HIS A 88 -7.35 -19.25 -8.38
N GLN A 89 -6.21 -19.90 -8.62
CA GLN A 89 -5.14 -20.00 -7.64
C GLN A 89 -4.35 -18.69 -7.50
N ALA A 90 -4.59 -17.73 -8.42
CA ALA A 90 -3.97 -16.41 -8.35
C ALA A 90 -4.95 -15.37 -7.83
N ALA A 91 -4.47 -14.41 -7.07
CA ALA A 91 -5.23 -13.23 -6.65
C ALA A 91 -4.46 -11.97 -7.04
N PHE A 92 -5.18 -10.95 -7.50
CA PHE A 92 -4.58 -9.71 -8.01
C PHE A 92 -5.02 -8.55 -7.12
N TYR A 93 -4.09 -8.04 -6.32
CA TYR A 93 -4.37 -6.96 -5.37
C TYR A 93 -3.55 -5.73 -5.72
N THR A 94 -4.16 -4.57 -5.63
CA THR A 94 -3.44 -3.31 -5.72
C THR A 94 -4.01 -2.30 -4.73
N SER A 95 -3.16 -1.36 -4.35
CA SER A 95 -3.51 -0.31 -3.42
C SER A 95 -4.31 0.80 -4.13
N GLY A 96 -5.11 1.55 -3.35
CA GLY A 96 -5.76 2.76 -3.85
C GLY A 96 -4.80 3.87 -4.24
N ARG A 97 -3.50 3.67 -4.02
CA ARG A 97 -2.47 4.64 -4.43
C ARG A 97 -2.00 4.45 -5.87
N ALA A 98 -2.45 3.38 -6.54
CA ALA A 98 -2.18 3.21 -7.97
C ALA A 98 -3.00 4.21 -8.78
N SER A 99 -2.49 4.62 -9.93
CA SER A 99 -3.27 5.47 -10.81
C SER A 99 -4.46 4.69 -11.39
N ASN A 100 -5.49 5.40 -11.84
CA ASN A 100 -6.65 4.73 -12.42
C ASN A 100 -6.27 3.91 -13.66
N GLU A 101 -5.33 4.41 -14.46
CA GLU A 101 -4.85 3.70 -15.64
C GLU A 101 -4.15 2.40 -15.26
N ALA A 102 -3.29 2.44 -14.23
CA ALA A 102 -2.59 1.25 -13.75
C ALA A 102 -3.58 0.24 -13.18
N ALA A 103 -4.56 0.70 -12.41
CA ALA A 103 -5.58 -0.17 -11.84
C ALA A 103 -6.42 -0.84 -12.94
N TYR A 104 -6.79 -0.08 -13.96
CA TYR A 104 -7.55 -0.62 -15.09
C TYR A 104 -6.75 -1.70 -15.82
N LEU A 105 -5.49 -1.40 -16.14
CA LEU A 105 -4.64 -2.36 -16.86
C LEU A 105 -4.40 -3.62 -16.01
N TYR A 106 -4.25 -3.45 -14.70
CA TYR A 106 -4.07 -4.59 -13.79
C TYR A 106 -5.31 -5.46 -13.76
N GLN A 107 -6.51 -4.84 -13.72
CA GLN A 107 -7.75 -5.60 -13.79
C GLN A 107 -7.88 -6.33 -15.13
N LEU A 108 -7.57 -5.64 -16.23
CA LEU A 108 -7.62 -6.26 -17.56
C LEU A 108 -6.67 -7.46 -17.63
N PHE A 109 -5.46 -7.32 -17.08
CA PHE A 109 -4.48 -8.39 -17.03
C PHE A 109 -5.03 -9.61 -16.27
N GLY A 110 -5.58 -9.41 -15.07
CA GLY A 110 -6.11 -10.51 -14.29
C GLY A 110 -7.30 -11.21 -14.97
N ARG A 111 -8.18 -10.42 -15.60
CA ARG A 111 -9.32 -11.00 -16.32
C ARG A 111 -8.86 -11.72 -17.59
N SER A 112 -7.87 -11.21 -18.30
CA SER A 112 -7.29 -11.90 -19.45
C SER A 112 -6.59 -13.19 -19.04
N PHE A 113 -6.01 -13.22 -17.86
CA PHE A 113 -5.42 -14.43 -17.30
C PHE A 113 -6.50 -15.47 -16.98
N GLY A 114 -7.72 -15.06 -16.67
CA GLY A 114 -8.84 -15.97 -16.48
C GLY A 114 -9.40 -16.01 -15.06
N THR A 115 -9.13 -15.00 -14.24
CA THR A 115 -9.65 -14.97 -12.88
C THR A 115 -10.34 -13.64 -12.57
N ASN A 116 -11.24 -13.67 -11.60
CA ASN A 116 -11.87 -12.48 -11.05
C ASN A 116 -11.53 -12.30 -9.58
N ASN A 117 -10.42 -12.88 -9.13
CA ASN A 117 -9.95 -12.78 -7.74
C ASN A 117 -9.25 -11.45 -7.51
N PHE A 118 -10.04 -10.41 -7.25
CA PHE A 118 -9.53 -9.06 -7.01
C PHE A 118 -9.96 -8.61 -5.61
N PRO A 119 -9.27 -9.07 -4.56
CA PRO A 119 -9.51 -8.50 -3.24
C PRO A 119 -9.15 -7.01 -3.28
N ASP A 120 -9.99 -6.19 -2.64
CA ASP A 120 -9.80 -4.75 -2.71
C ASP A 120 -9.61 -4.12 -1.33
N CYS A 121 -9.06 -2.92 -1.30
CA CYS A 121 -8.79 -2.24 -0.05
C CYS A 121 -10.06 -1.70 0.61
N SER A 122 -11.09 -1.42 -0.17
CA SER A 122 -12.35 -0.93 0.40
C SER A 122 -12.98 -1.97 1.32
N ASN A 123 -13.08 -3.21 0.85
CA ASN A 123 -13.64 -4.30 1.64
C ASN A 123 -12.79 -4.61 2.87
N MET A 124 -11.48 -4.45 2.76
CA MET A 124 -10.56 -4.77 3.86
C MET A 124 -10.32 -3.58 4.79
N CYS A 125 -10.90 -2.41 4.50
CA CYS A 125 -10.65 -1.20 5.27
C CYS A 125 -11.95 -0.71 5.93
N HIS A 126 -12.62 0.27 5.35
CA HIS A 126 -13.74 0.97 5.98
C HIS A 126 -15.10 0.69 5.37
N GLU A 127 -15.22 -0.25 4.46
CA GLU A 127 -16.54 -0.58 3.90
C GLU A 127 -17.48 -1.10 4.98
N ALA A 128 -16.97 -1.96 5.89
CA ALA A 128 -17.75 -2.46 7.00
C ALA A 128 -18.26 -1.32 7.90
N SER A 129 -17.42 -0.31 8.13
CA SER A 129 -17.83 0.86 8.90
C SER A 129 -18.94 1.64 8.20
N GLY A 130 -18.83 1.82 6.88
CA GLY A 130 -19.84 2.51 6.10
C GLY A 130 -21.19 1.78 6.12
N VAL A 131 -21.14 0.45 5.98
CA VAL A 131 -22.36 -0.37 6.03
C VAL A 131 -23.02 -0.26 7.42
N ALA A 132 -22.23 -0.48 8.48
CA ALA A 132 -22.75 -0.45 9.85
C ALA A 132 -23.33 0.93 10.20
N LEU A 133 -22.65 2.01 9.80
CA LEU A 133 -23.17 3.35 10.05
C LEU A 133 -24.47 3.60 9.27
N THR A 134 -24.52 3.16 8.01
CA THR A 134 -25.74 3.31 7.20
C THR A 134 -26.91 2.59 7.85
N GLU A 135 -26.69 1.37 8.35
CA GLU A 135 -27.76 0.59 8.99
C GLU A 135 -28.16 1.17 10.34
N SER A 136 -27.23 1.77 11.08
CA SER A 136 -27.49 2.24 12.43
C SER A 136 -28.03 3.67 12.49
N ILE A 137 -27.48 4.56 11.66
CA ILE A 137 -27.82 5.99 11.72
C ILE A 137 -28.26 6.56 10.36
N GLY A 138 -28.35 5.72 9.33
CA GLY A 138 -28.89 6.13 8.05
C GLY A 138 -27.89 6.80 7.09
N VAL A 139 -26.63 6.95 7.51
CA VAL A 139 -25.60 7.56 6.66
C VAL A 139 -24.25 6.91 6.94
N GLY A 140 -23.52 6.60 5.87
CA GLY A 140 -22.28 5.82 5.99
C GLY A 140 -21.06 6.66 6.33
N LYS A 141 -21.20 7.65 7.18
CA LYS A 141 -20.09 8.51 7.60
C LYS A 141 -20.42 9.18 8.93
N GLY A 142 -19.43 9.88 9.51
CA GLY A 142 -19.61 10.60 10.75
C GLY A 142 -20.62 11.73 10.63
N THR A 143 -21.27 12.03 11.74
CA THR A 143 -22.36 13.03 11.80
C THR A 143 -21.90 14.33 12.45
N VAL A 144 -20.62 14.44 12.83
CA VAL A 144 -20.07 15.63 13.48
C VAL A 144 -18.96 16.22 12.62
N THR A 145 -18.64 17.47 12.86
CA THR A 145 -17.54 18.15 12.20
C THR A 145 -16.25 17.98 13.02
N LEU A 146 -15.12 18.33 12.43
CA LEU A 146 -13.85 18.28 13.16
C LEU A 146 -13.84 19.29 14.30
N GLU A 147 -14.48 20.43 14.10
CA GLU A 147 -14.59 21.48 15.12
C GLU A 147 -15.36 21.00 16.37
N ASP A 148 -16.27 20.07 16.20
CA ASP A 148 -17.04 19.55 17.35
C ASP A 148 -16.13 18.81 18.35
N PHE A 149 -15.02 18.25 17.89
CA PHE A 149 -14.07 17.60 18.80
C PHE A 149 -13.42 18.60 19.76
N ASP A 150 -13.23 19.84 19.31
CA ASP A 150 -12.64 20.89 20.16
C ASP A 150 -13.58 21.34 21.27
N HIS A 151 -14.88 21.06 21.12
CA HIS A 151 -15.91 21.49 22.07
C HIS A 151 -16.50 20.32 22.88
N ALA A 152 -16.00 19.12 22.67
CA ALA A 152 -16.51 17.94 23.37
C ALA A 152 -15.96 17.89 24.81
N ASP A 153 -16.83 17.65 25.79
CA ASP A 153 -16.41 17.47 27.17
C ASP A 153 -15.79 16.08 27.40
N ALA A 154 -16.12 15.11 26.57
CA ALA A 154 -15.57 13.76 26.67
C ALA A 154 -15.54 13.10 25.28
N ILE A 155 -14.47 12.37 25.00
CA ILE A 155 -14.30 11.65 23.74
C ILE A 155 -14.01 10.18 24.06
N PHE A 156 -14.82 9.28 23.53
CA PHE A 156 -14.63 7.84 23.73
C PHE A 156 -14.03 7.24 22.47
N VAL A 157 -12.84 6.63 22.60
CA VAL A 157 -12.12 6.00 21.50
C VAL A 157 -12.12 4.49 21.73
N LEU A 158 -12.80 3.75 20.86
CA LEU A 158 -12.96 2.30 20.99
C LEU A 158 -12.50 1.60 19.71
N GLY A 159 -11.49 0.76 19.82
CA GLY A 159 -11.02 -0.08 18.70
C GLY A 159 -10.43 0.69 17.55
N GLN A 160 -9.96 1.90 17.75
CA GLN A 160 -9.43 2.77 16.71
C GLN A 160 -7.95 3.10 16.93
N ASN A 161 -7.30 3.45 15.86
CA ASN A 161 -5.94 4.00 15.91
C ASN A 161 -5.95 5.36 15.19
N PRO A 162 -6.42 6.41 15.87
CA PRO A 162 -6.61 7.72 15.21
C PRO A 162 -5.33 8.32 14.65
N GLY A 163 -4.19 8.09 15.31
CA GLY A 163 -2.91 8.61 14.84
C GLY A 163 -2.48 8.05 13.50
N THR A 164 -3.00 6.87 13.13
CA THR A 164 -2.71 6.25 11.84
C THR A 164 -3.81 6.51 10.82
N ASN A 165 -5.06 6.28 11.22
CA ASN A 165 -6.18 6.27 10.26
C ASN A 165 -6.85 7.64 10.12
N HIS A 166 -6.76 8.47 11.15
CA HIS A 166 -7.41 9.79 11.17
C HIS A 166 -6.44 10.81 11.77
N PRO A 167 -5.30 11.02 11.12
CA PRO A 167 -4.25 11.91 11.69
C PRO A 167 -4.68 13.37 11.63
N ARG A 168 -4.93 13.95 12.81
CA ARG A 168 -5.19 15.37 12.96
C ARG A 168 -5.14 15.81 14.43
#